data_c260e4b311a850cd414a3d9cb4c24f6b
#
_entry.id   c260e4b311a850cd414a3d9cb4c24f6b
#
_cell.length_a   1.000
_cell.length_b   1.000
_cell.length_c   1.000
_cell.angle_alpha   90.00
_cell.angle_beta   90.00
_cell.angle_gamma   90.00
#
_symmetry.space_group_name_H-M   'P 1'
#
loop_
_entity.id
_entity.type
_entity.pdbx_description
1 polymer ?
#
loop_
_entity_poly.entity_id
_entity_poly.type
_entity_poly.pdbx_seq_one_letter_code
_entity_poly.pdbx_strand_id
1 'polypeptide(L)'
;MDEVICDNRCMHTNVFLEGDQPEEACGVFGVYSNEPDFEASFLTYIGLYALQHRGQESAGMVVSDGSHVLAHKNMGLVSNVFNRDILEQLKGRIGIGHVRYSTTGSSLLANAQPLMARCSKGILSVAHNGNLVNPEELRQDLQENGSVFQSTTDTEVIINLIARHSQDDLPTAILKTAEVLRGSFSLVLMTKDTLIGLRDPHGNRPLCLGKLADAYIISSESCAFSSIGARFIRDIAPGELIMIDREGLRSFYLPKAKAEALCVFEYIYFARPDSNIDGINVHLSRKAMGRELAKQFTGKADVVIPVPDTGRSTAIGFAESSGIPYDIGLIKNPYIGRTFIQPQQNMRDLGVRIKLNPVEEVLKDKRVVIIDDTIVRGTTSGKIIRLLREAGAKEVHMCVSAPPITHPCYYGIDTSVRKELIASAHSVEEIRNYIQADSLTYLTIEGLYRALKPKEQLCMACFNGDYPIPVPGEKGNKYQLEEG
;
A
#
# COMPACT_ATOMS: atom_id res chain seq x y z
N MET A 1 37.30 39.63 -9.66
CA MET A 1 35.95 39.53 -9.08
C MET A 1 35.17 38.63 -10.00
N ASP A 2 35.35 37.33 -9.78
CA ASP A 2 34.71 36.32 -10.61
C ASP A 2 33.52 35.75 -9.85
N GLU A 3 32.32 35.99 -10.38
CA GLU A 3 31.10 35.44 -9.87
C GLU A 3 31.06 33.92 -10.16
N VAL A 4 31.14 33.11 -9.11
CA VAL A 4 30.89 31.70 -9.18
C VAL A 4 29.39 31.49 -9.23
N ILE A 5 28.84 31.24 -10.42
CA ILE A 5 27.48 30.78 -10.62
C ILE A 5 27.41 29.31 -10.13
N CYS A 6 26.82 29.13 -8.98
CA CYS A 6 26.53 27.79 -8.46
C CYS A 6 25.37 27.18 -9.26
N ASP A 7 25.71 26.27 -10.17
CA ASP A 7 24.74 25.50 -10.97
C ASP A 7 24.02 24.49 -10.04
N ASN A 8 22.80 24.83 -9.65
CA ASN A 8 21.93 24.05 -8.76
C ASN A 8 21.28 22.86 -9.51
N ARG A 9 22.09 22.05 -10.19
CA ARG A 9 21.69 20.72 -10.64
C ARG A 9 22.10 19.65 -9.63
N CYS A 10 21.54 19.70 -8.42
CA CYS A 10 21.49 18.51 -7.60
C CYS A 10 20.48 17.54 -8.24
N MET A 11 20.98 16.69 -9.14
CA MET A 11 20.30 15.44 -9.48
C MET A 11 20.27 14.60 -8.19
N HIS A 12 19.16 14.65 -7.48
CA HIS A 12 18.83 13.63 -6.49
C HIS A 12 18.51 12.34 -7.23
N THR A 13 19.54 11.65 -7.71
CA THR A 13 19.43 10.22 -7.99
C THR A 13 19.28 9.52 -6.65
N ASN A 14 18.05 9.36 -6.20
CA ASN A 14 17.69 8.44 -5.13
C ASN A 14 18.02 7.02 -5.60
N VAL A 15 19.26 6.58 -5.40
CA VAL A 15 19.62 5.18 -5.52
C VAL A 15 19.07 4.50 -4.28
N PHE A 16 17.78 4.19 -4.30
CA PHE A 16 17.15 3.31 -3.34
C PHE A 16 17.84 1.94 -3.45
N LEU A 17 18.11 1.31 -2.31
CA LEU A 17 18.19 -0.14 -2.25
C LEU A 17 16.80 -0.62 -2.67
N GLU A 18 16.64 -1.00 -3.93
CA GLU A 18 15.44 -1.68 -4.41
C GLU A 18 15.29 -2.94 -3.57
N GLY A 19 14.30 -2.92 -2.68
CA GLY A 19 13.96 -4.07 -1.86
C GLY A 19 13.43 -5.18 -2.75
N ASP A 20 13.63 -6.43 -2.34
CA ASP A 20 13.10 -7.62 -3.00
C ASP A 20 11.62 -7.87 -2.63
N GLN A 21 11.01 -6.91 -1.93
CA GLN A 21 9.63 -6.97 -1.49
C GLN A 21 8.75 -6.12 -2.41
N PRO A 22 7.49 -6.52 -2.64
CA PRO A 22 6.52 -5.69 -3.35
C PRO A 22 6.45 -4.32 -2.69
N GLU A 23 6.60 -3.27 -3.46
CA GLU A 23 6.52 -1.93 -2.92
C GLU A 23 5.06 -1.49 -2.78
N GLU A 24 4.79 -0.63 -1.81
CA GLU A 24 3.54 -0.49 -1.07
C GLU A 24 2.39 0.19 -1.84
N ALA A 25 1.16 0.00 -1.35
CA ALA A 25 -0.04 0.68 -1.80
C ALA A 25 -0.29 1.92 -0.94
N CYS A 26 -0.76 3.02 -1.54
CA CYS A 26 -1.09 4.27 -0.84
C CYS A 26 -2.04 4.08 0.35
N GLY A 27 -2.07 5.05 1.28
CA GLY A 27 -3.04 5.10 2.37
C GLY A 27 -3.89 6.36 2.30
N VAL A 28 -5.21 6.22 2.47
CA VAL A 28 -6.17 7.33 2.50
C VAL A 28 -6.87 7.40 3.86
N PHE A 29 -7.15 8.62 4.30
CA PHE A 29 -7.85 8.90 5.54
C PHE A 29 -8.81 10.06 5.35
N GLY A 30 -9.97 10.04 6.02
CA GLY A 30 -10.92 11.14 6.03
C GLY A 30 -11.65 11.22 7.35
N VAL A 31 -11.97 12.44 7.80
CA VAL A 31 -12.75 12.70 9.01
C VAL A 31 -13.76 13.81 8.78
N TYR A 32 -14.95 13.65 9.33
CA TYR A 32 -16.04 14.62 9.30
C TYR A 32 -16.67 14.76 10.69
N SER A 33 -16.81 16.02 11.13
CA SER A 33 -17.59 16.37 12.33
C SER A 33 -18.53 17.53 12.04
N ASN A 34 -19.63 17.61 12.79
CA ASN A 34 -20.48 18.79 12.82
C ASN A 34 -20.03 19.83 13.85
N GLU A 35 -19.16 19.46 14.79
CA GLU A 35 -18.66 20.32 15.85
C GLU A 35 -17.74 21.42 15.26
N PRO A 36 -18.01 22.71 15.53
CA PRO A 36 -17.26 23.82 14.95
C PRO A 36 -15.77 23.83 15.35
N ASP A 37 -15.47 23.47 16.60
CA ASP A 37 -14.12 23.50 17.19
C ASP A 37 -13.39 22.15 17.03
N PHE A 38 -13.85 21.28 16.13
CA PHE A 38 -13.25 19.98 15.91
C PHE A 38 -11.91 20.08 15.20
N GLU A 39 -10.89 19.41 15.72
CA GLU A 39 -9.51 19.44 15.21
C GLU A 39 -9.28 18.32 14.15
N ALA A 40 -9.89 18.48 12.96
CA ALA A 40 -9.77 17.50 11.88
C ALA A 40 -8.32 17.30 11.43
N SER A 41 -7.48 18.35 11.44
CA SER A 41 -6.07 18.26 11.06
C SER A 41 -5.28 17.32 11.96
N PHE A 42 -5.46 17.43 13.28
CA PHE A 42 -4.76 16.58 14.24
C PHE A 42 -5.14 15.11 14.11
N LEU A 43 -6.44 14.82 13.97
CA LEU A 43 -6.90 13.44 13.76
C LEU A 43 -6.45 12.88 12.42
N THR A 44 -6.46 13.69 11.36
CA THR A 44 -5.92 13.29 10.05
C THR A 44 -4.42 12.99 10.14
N TYR A 45 -3.66 13.82 10.85
CA TYR A 45 -2.23 13.57 11.09
C TYR A 45 -1.99 12.22 11.77
N ILE A 46 -2.69 11.91 12.87
CA ILE A 46 -2.54 10.63 13.58
C ILE A 46 -2.99 9.47 12.69
N GLY A 47 -4.10 9.61 11.96
CA GLY A 47 -4.58 8.61 11.01
C GLY A 47 -3.57 8.30 9.91
N LEU A 48 -2.97 9.34 9.32
CA LEU A 48 -1.89 9.16 8.31
C LEU A 48 -0.63 8.56 8.92
N TYR A 49 -0.27 8.94 10.14
CA TYR A 49 0.88 8.37 10.84
C TYR A 49 0.67 6.87 11.09
N ALA A 50 -0.55 6.45 11.44
CA ALA A 50 -0.91 5.04 11.58
C ALA A 50 -0.84 4.28 10.23
N LEU A 51 -1.07 4.96 9.11
CA LEU A 51 -1.01 4.43 7.74
C LEU A 51 0.37 4.62 7.07
N GLN A 52 1.39 5.13 7.78
CA GLN A 52 2.71 5.44 7.20
C GLN A 52 3.39 4.24 6.53
N HIS A 53 3.08 3.02 6.97
CA HIS A 53 3.59 1.78 6.37
C HIS A 53 3.11 1.61 4.91
N ARG A 54 2.00 2.23 4.51
CA ARG A 54 1.44 2.17 3.15
C ARG A 54 2.10 3.13 2.16
N GLY A 55 2.70 4.24 2.64
CA GLY A 55 3.35 5.20 1.77
C GLY A 55 4.38 6.06 2.50
N GLN A 56 5.59 6.20 1.94
CA GLN A 56 6.70 6.91 2.59
C GLN A 56 7.33 7.98 1.68
N GLU A 57 6.76 8.20 0.49
CA GLU A 57 7.31 9.10 -0.52
C GLU A 57 6.84 10.55 -0.31
N SER A 58 5.54 10.72 -0.10
CA SER A 58 4.94 12.02 0.22
C SER A 58 3.75 11.86 1.13
N ALA A 59 3.42 12.93 1.83
CA ALA A 59 2.21 13.04 2.64
C ALA A 59 1.50 14.37 2.37
N GLY A 60 0.18 14.38 2.50
CA GLY A 60 -0.61 15.59 2.31
C GLY A 60 -1.94 15.51 3.03
N MET A 61 -2.49 16.70 3.29
CA MET A 61 -3.76 16.88 3.97
C MET A 61 -4.49 18.08 3.39
N VAL A 62 -5.81 17.97 3.30
CA VAL A 62 -6.72 19.07 3.01
C VAL A 62 -7.77 19.13 4.11
N VAL A 63 -8.04 20.30 4.63
CA VAL A 63 -9.04 20.53 5.69
C VAL A 63 -10.01 21.64 5.30
N SER A 64 -11.22 21.60 5.88
CA SER A 64 -12.26 22.62 5.70
C SER A 64 -12.96 22.95 7.00
N ASP A 65 -13.19 24.25 7.23
CA ASP A 65 -14.05 24.77 8.29
C ASP A 65 -15.51 24.94 7.85
N GLY A 66 -15.81 24.64 6.59
CA GLY A 66 -17.11 24.83 5.94
C GLY A 66 -17.17 26.13 5.10
N SER A 67 -16.20 27.04 5.27
CA SER A 67 -16.08 28.28 4.51
C SER A 67 -14.80 28.33 3.69
N HIS A 68 -13.68 27.95 4.31
CA HIS A 68 -12.35 27.92 3.71
C HIS A 68 -11.87 26.48 3.58
N VAL A 69 -11.09 26.22 2.55
CA VAL A 69 -10.39 24.95 2.34
C VAL A 69 -8.89 25.24 2.32
N LEU A 70 -8.15 24.58 3.20
CA LEU A 70 -6.72 24.73 3.37
C LEU A 70 -6.03 23.40 3.06
N ALA A 71 -4.84 23.48 2.45
CA ALA A 71 -4.08 22.29 2.08
C ALA A 71 -2.60 22.44 2.45
N HIS A 72 -2.00 21.35 2.89
CA HIS A 72 -0.55 21.23 3.01
C HIS A 72 -0.11 19.84 2.55
N LYS A 73 0.90 19.77 1.68
CA LYS A 73 1.50 18.54 1.21
C LYS A 73 2.96 18.73 0.87
N ASN A 74 3.77 17.70 1.09
CA ASN A 74 5.19 17.73 0.74
C ASN A 74 5.73 16.31 0.54
N MET A 75 6.95 16.22 0.00
CA MET A 75 7.71 14.99 -0.06
C MET A 75 8.23 14.61 1.32
N GLY A 76 8.20 13.32 1.65
CA GLY A 76 8.71 12.76 2.90
C GLY A 76 7.66 12.08 3.76
N LEU A 77 8.09 11.64 4.94
CA LEU A 77 7.24 10.97 5.94
C LEU A 77 6.25 11.96 6.57
N VAL A 78 5.15 11.46 7.11
CA VAL A 78 4.13 12.26 7.79
C VAL A 78 4.74 13.16 8.88
N SER A 79 5.66 12.63 9.67
CA SER A 79 6.37 13.39 10.72
C SER A 79 7.31 14.48 10.21
N ASN A 80 7.77 14.37 8.95
CA ASN A 80 8.64 15.37 8.32
C ASN A 80 7.83 16.45 7.61
N VAL A 81 6.66 16.09 7.08
CA VAL A 81 5.77 16.98 6.33
C VAL A 81 4.95 17.86 7.27
N PHE A 82 4.51 17.31 8.40
CA PHE A 82 3.66 18.02 9.36
C PHE A 82 4.39 18.26 10.68
N ASN A 83 4.36 19.49 11.14
CA ASN A 83 4.76 19.91 12.48
C ASN A 83 3.61 20.62 13.17
N ARG A 84 3.80 20.99 14.43
CA ARG A 84 2.78 21.65 15.24
C ARG A 84 2.25 22.93 14.60
N ASP A 85 3.13 23.78 14.10
CA ASP A 85 2.76 25.08 13.53
C ASP A 85 1.89 24.93 12.28
N ILE A 86 2.20 23.93 11.43
CA ILE A 86 1.41 23.59 10.25
C ILE A 86 0.03 23.09 10.66
N LEU A 87 -0.05 22.18 11.65
CA LEU A 87 -1.34 21.63 12.11
C LEU A 87 -2.23 22.70 12.76
N GLU A 88 -1.66 23.66 13.49
CA GLU A 88 -2.37 24.80 14.09
C GLU A 88 -2.93 25.78 13.02
N GLN A 89 -2.28 25.85 11.85
CA GLN A 89 -2.77 26.64 10.71
C GLN A 89 -3.88 25.92 9.94
N LEU A 90 -3.88 24.61 9.92
CA LEU A 90 -4.87 23.78 9.21
C LEU A 90 -6.13 23.55 10.07
N LYS A 91 -6.89 24.63 10.29
CA LYS A 91 -8.13 24.55 11.06
C LYS A 91 -9.28 24.06 10.21
N GLY A 92 -10.08 23.17 10.79
CA GLY A 92 -11.27 22.66 10.12
C GLY A 92 -11.93 21.49 10.85
N ARG A 93 -13.17 21.22 10.50
CA ARG A 93 -13.99 20.12 11.03
C ARG A 93 -14.14 18.95 10.08
N ILE A 94 -13.66 19.11 8.84
CA ILE A 94 -13.57 18.07 7.82
C ILE A 94 -12.11 18.02 7.39
N GLY A 95 -11.56 16.82 7.24
CA GLY A 95 -10.21 16.64 6.74
C GLY A 95 -10.07 15.37 5.92
N ILE A 96 -9.27 15.42 4.86
CA ILE A 96 -8.80 14.23 4.15
C ILE A 96 -7.29 14.24 4.07
N GLY A 97 -6.69 13.07 4.08
CA GLY A 97 -5.25 12.91 4.01
C GLY A 97 -4.82 11.73 3.16
N HIS A 98 -3.57 11.79 2.72
CA HIS A 98 -2.95 10.78 1.88
C HIS A 98 -1.50 10.55 2.26
N VAL A 99 -1.06 9.28 2.27
CA VAL A 99 0.34 8.88 2.23
C VAL A 99 0.58 8.15 0.92
N ARG A 100 1.59 8.61 0.16
CA ARG A 100 1.84 8.14 -1.21
C ARG A 100 3.00 7.17 -1.27
N TYR A 101 2.77 6.13 -2.06
CA TYR A 101 3.79 5.38 -2.77
C TYR A 101 3.47 5.45 -4.27
N SER A 102 4.45 5.79 -5.14
CA SER A 102 4.16 6.01 -6.55
C SER A 102 4.01 4.71 -7.33
N THR A 103 2.78 4.41 -7.74
CA THR A 103 2.45 3.33 -8.69
C THR A 103 2.33 3.85 -10.12
N THR A 104 1.83 5.08 -10.28
CA THR A 104 1.77 5.82 -11.54
C THR A 104 2.30 7.22 -11.34
N GLY A 105 3.13 7.71 -12.29
CA GLY A 105 3.78 9.01 -12.28
C GLY A 105 5.00 9.11 -11.37
N SER A 106 5.87 10.07 -11.69
CA SER A 106 7.13 10.31 -10.98
C SER A 106 6.95 10.75 -9.54
N SER A 107 8.01 10.58 -8.73
CA SER A 107 8.12 11.06 -7.35
C SER A 107 8.32 12.57 -7.31
N LEU A 108 7.27 13.34 -7.65
CA LEU A 108 7.27 14.80 -7.71
C LEU A 108 6.19 15.37 -6.77
N LEU A 109 6.44 16.56 -6.23
CA LEU A 109 5.46 17.27 -5.38
C LEU A 109 4.13 17.53 -6.09
N ALA A 110 4.12 17.76 -7.41
CA ALA A 110 2.91 17.90 -8.21
C ALA A 110 1.99 16.66 -8.11
N ASN A 111 2.59 15.48 -7.95
CA ASN A 111 1.91 14.20 -7.83
C ASN A 111 1.52 13.85 -6.38
N ALA A 112 1.97 14.63 -5.38
CA ALA A 112 1.55 14.42 -4.00
C ALA A 112 0.06 14.72 -3.83
N GLN A 113 -0.62 13.87 -3.06
CA GLN A 113 -2.06 13.94 -2.81
C GLN A 113 -2.35 14.39 -1.37
N PRO A 114 -3.59 14.90 -1.08
CA PRO A 114 -4.74 14.99 -1.96
C PRO A 114 -4.53 15.99 -3.11
N LEU A 115 -5.10 15.69 -4.27
CA LEU A 115 -5.23 16.66 -5.35
C LEU A 115 -6.45 17.54 -5.11
N MET A 116 -6.37 18.81 -5.49
CA MET A 116 -7.43 19.79 -5.29
C MET A 116 -7.68 20.57 -6.55
N ALA A 117 -8.95 20.70 -6.93
CA ALA A 117 -9.39 21.51 -8.06
C ALA A 117 -10.63 22.33 -7.71
N ARG A 118 -10.79 23.47 -8.38
CA ARG A 118 -12.01 24.28 -8.32
C ARG A 118 -12.83 24.06 -9.60
N CYS A 119 -14.06 23.62 -9.45
CA CYS A 119 -14.98 23.36 -10.56
C CYS A 119 -16.37 23.95 -10.26
N SER A 120 -17.36 23.67 -11.10
CA SER A 120 -18.77 24.11 -10.92
C SER A 120 -19.40 23.64 -9.60
N LYS A 121 -18.89 22.57 -9.00
CA LYS A 121 -19.31 22.02 -7.71
C LYS A 121 -18.58 22.65 -6.50
N GLY A 122 -17.78 23.69 -6.73
CA GLY A 122 -16.91 24.32 -5.73
C GLY A 122 -15.51 23.74 -5.71
N ILE A 123 -14.90 23.69 -4.53
CA ILE A 123 -13.60 23.05 -4.34
C ILE A 123 -13.84 21.56 -4.11
N LEU A 124 -13.19 20.73 -4.92
CA LEU A 124 -13.16 19.29 -4.80
C LEU A 124 -11.72 18.84 -4.49
N SER A 125 -11.56 18.01 -3.50
CA SER A 125 -10.26 17.41 -3.13
C SER A 125 -10.39 15.88 -3.15
N VAL A 126 -9.36 15.19 -3.67
CA VAL A 126 -9.37 13.73 -3.87
C VAL A 126 -8.07 13.11 -3.38
N ALA A 127 -8.19 12.06 -2.57
CA ALA A 127 -7.13 11.13 -2.18
C ALA A 127 -7.48 9.74 -2.73
N HIS A 128 -6.52 9.11 -3.41
CA HIS A 128 -6.71 7.85 -4.14
C HIS A 128 -5.71 6.80 -3.69
N ASN A 129 -6.20 5.64 -3.29
CA ASN A 129 -5.43 4.41 -3.11
C ASN A 129 -5.87 3.40 -4.18
N GLY A 130 -4.99 3.10 -5.11
CA GLY A 130 -5.23 2.20 -6.23
C GLY A 130 -4.43 2.56 -7.47
N ASN A 131 -4.85 2.01 -8.61
CA ASN A 131 -4.26 2.31 -9.92
C ASN A 131 -5.29 2.04 -11.02
N LEU A 132 -5.49 3.01 -11.90
CA LEU A 132 -6.31 2.85 -13.09
C LEU A 132 -5.53 2.13 -14.20
N VAL A 133 -6.23 1.34 -15.01
CA VAL A 133 -5.64 0.65 -16.16
C VAL A 133 -6.00 1.32 -17.50
N ASN A 134 -6.87 2.34 -17.48
CA ASN A 134 -7.24 3.14 -18.65
C ASN A 134 -7.04 4.66 -18.49
N PRO A 135 -6.01 5.12 -17.73
CA PRO A 135 -5.86 6.55 -17.46
C PRO A 135 -5.44 7.34 -18.71
N GLU A 136 -4.67 6.74 -19.64
CA GLU A 136 -4.24 7.39 -20.89
C GLU A 136 -5.44 7.68 -21.81
N GLU A 137 -6.27 6.66 -22.04
CA GLU A 137 -7.48 6.77 -22.84
C GLU A 137 -8.39 7.91 -22.33
N LEU A 138 -8.63 7.92 -21.02
CA LEU A 138 -9.46 8.93 -20.37
C LEU A 138 -8.81 10.33 -20.39
N ARG A 139 -7.50 10.40 -20.20
CA ARG A 139 -6.73 11.66 -20.23
C ARG A 139 -6.77 12.28 -21.64
N GLN A 140 -6.56 11.46 -22.67
CA GLN A 140 -6.61 11.91 -24.05
C GLN A 140 -8.00 12.48 -24.38
N ASP A 141 -9.10 11.76 -24.07
CA ASP A 141 -10.46 12.27 -24.29
C ASP A 141 -10.70 13.61 -23.56
N LEU A 142 -10.23 13.73 -22.32
CA LEU A 142 -10.35 14.97 -21.56
C LEU A 142 -9.55 16.12 -22.19
N GLN A 143 -8.33 15.88 -22.67
CA GLN A 143 -7.48 16.89 -23.31
C GLN A 143 -8.07 17.36 -24.65
N GLU A 144 -8.57 16.44 -25.48
CA GLU A 144 -9.28 16.76 -26.72
C GLU A 144 -10.53 17.63 -26.49
N ASN A 145 -11.13 17.52 -25.30
CA ASN A 145 -12.26 18.33 -24.86
C ASN A 145 -11.86 19.56 -24.00
N GLY A 146 -10.56 19.94 -24.01
CA GLY A 146 -10.07 21.18 -23.42
C GLY A 146 -9.66 21.11 -21.94
N SER A 147 -9.58 19.92 -21.31
CA SER A 147 -9.05 19.80 -19.95
C SER A 147 -7.54 20.01 -19.93
N VAL A 148 -7.06 20.68 -18.87
CA VAL A 148 -5.62 20.94 -18.63
C VAL A 148 -5.17 20.13 -17.44
N PHE A 149 -4.02 19.48 -17.57
CA PHE A 149 -3.41 18.63 -16.53
C PHE A 149 -2.14 19.28 -15.96
N GLN A 150 -1.96 19.19 -14.64
CA GLN A 150 -0.81 19.73 -13.92
C GLN A 150 0.06 18.63 -13.31
N SER A 151 -0.44 17.39 -13.29
CA SER A 151 0.25 16.23 -12.74
C SER A 151 0.28 15.08 -13.73
N THR A 152 1.06 14.05 -13.42
CA THR A 152 1.13 12.81 -14.20
C THR A 152 0.45 11.64 -13.48
N THR A 153 -0.47 11.94 -12.53
CA THR A 153 -1.23 10.91 -11.80
C THR A 153 -2.56 10.61 -12.48
N ASP A 154 -2.99 9.37 -12.34
CA ASP A 154 -4.34 8.93 -12.70
C ASP A 154 -5.44 9.61 -11.86
N THR A 155 -5.11 10.05 -10.65
CA THR A 155 -6.02 10.78 -9.75
C THR A 155 -6.52 12.10 -10.34
N GLU A 156 -5.70 12.80 -11.14
CA GLU A 156 -6.12 14.03 -11.80
C GLU A 156 -7.15 13.78 -12.91
N VAL A 157 -7.10 12.62 -13.55
CA VAL A 157 -8.14 12.15 -14.48
C VAL A 157 -9.48 12.03 -13.76
N ILE A 158 -9.49 11.46 -12.55
CA ILE A 158 -10.72 11.32 -11.74
C ILE A 158 -11.34 12.68 -11.43
N ILE A 159 -10.56 13.67 -10.99
CA ILE A 159 -11.04 15.03 -10.69
C ILE A 159 -11.65 15.69 -11.94
N ASN A 160 -10.95 15.60 -13.08
CA ASN A 160 -11.43 16.21 -14.33
C ASN A 160 -12.72 15.56 -14.81
N LEU A 161 -12.87 14.23 -14.70
CA LEU A 161 -14.12 13.54 -15.04
C LEU A 161 -15.29 13.97 -14.14
N ILE A 162 -15.09 14.07 -12.82
CA ILE A 162 -16.14 14.56 -11.91
C ILE A 162 -16.53 16.00 -12.27
N ALA A 163 -15.56 16.86 -12.57
CA ALA A 163 -15.80 18.24 -12.95
C ALA A 163 -16.58 18.37 -14.26
N ARG A 164 -16.39 17.45 -15.21
CA ARG A 164 -17.09 17.40 -16.50
C ARG A 164 -18.60 17.17 -16.35
N HIS A 165 -19.02 16.44 -15.32
CA HIS A 165 -20.44 16.23 -14.99
C HIS A 165 -21.05 17.44 -14.25
N SER A 166 -20.89 18.65 -14.83
CA SER A 166 -21.23 19.92 -14.19
C SER A 166 -22.72 20.08 -13.84
N GLN A 167 -23.61 19.46 -14.59
CA GLN A 167 -25.06 19.55 -14.44
C GLN A 167 -25.63 18.53 -13.43
N ASP A 168 -24.90 17.47 -13.12
CA ASP A 168 -25.35 16.46 -12.19
C ASP A 168 -25.14 16.91 -10.73
N ASP A 169 -25.87 16.34 -9.78
CA ASP A 169 -25.53 16.45 -8.37
C ASP A 169 -24.20 15.72 -8.06
N LEU A 170 -23.63 15.98 -6.90
CA LEU A 170 -22.30 15.45 -6.57
C LEU A 170 -22.23 13.91 -6.53
N PRO A 171 -23.18 13.19 -5.87
CA PRO A 171 -23.14 11.71 -5.88
C PRO A 171 -23.28 11.16 -7.30
N THR A 172 -24.19 11.68 -8.11
CA THR A 172 -24.40 11.24 -9.50
C THR A 172 -23.16 11.48 -10.36
N ALA A 173 -22.51 12.65 -10.24
CA ALA A 173 -21.27 12.96 -10.95
C ALA A 173 -20.15 11.98 -10.61
N ILE A 174 -19.99 11.63 -9.34
CA ILE A 174 -18.97 10.68 -8.89
C ILE A 174 -19.28 9.26 -9.37
N LEU A 175 -20.54 8.82 -9.29
CA LEU A 175 -20.95 7.49 -9.77
C LEU A 175 -20.76 7.35 -11.28
N LYS A 176 -21.20 8.33 -12.08
CA LYS A 176 -20.97 8.35 -13.54
C LYS A 176 -19.49 8.32 -13.90
N THR A 177 -18.66 9.04 -13.12
CA THR A 177 -17.21 8.98 -13.26
C THR A 177 -16.71 7.55 -12.98
N ALA A 178 -17.12 6.96 -11.88
CA ALA A 178 -16.66 5.63 -11.48
C ALA A 178 -17.07 4.51 -12.45
N GLU A 179 -18.18 4.66 -13.19
CA GLU A 179 -18.63 3.71 -14.22
C GLU A 179 -17.66 3.61 -15.41
N VAL A 180 -16.90 4.67 -15.72
CA VAL A 180 -15.92 4.66 -16.82
C VAL A 180 -14.51 4.34 -16.37
N LEU A 181 -14.22 4.39 -15.06
CA LEU A 181 -12.93 4.00 -14.51
C LEU A 181 -12.75 2.49 -14.59
N ARG A 182 -11.58 2.07 -15.07
CA ARG A 182 -11.14 0.67 -15.04
C ARG A 182 -9.89 0.56 -14.17
N GLY A 183 -9.82 -0.42 -13.32
CA GLY A 183 -8.71 -0.61 -12.39
C GLY A 183 -9.19 -0.70 -10.95
N SER A 184 -8.28 -0.53 -10.01
CA SER A 184 -8.59 -0.51 -8.58
C SER A 184 -8.62 0.92 -8.06
N PHE A 185 -9.60 1.25 -7.23
CA PHE A 185 -9.65 2.55 -6.57
C PHE A 185 -10.42 2.52 -5.25
N SER A 186 -9.79 3.02 -4.20
CA SER A 186 -10.44 3.45 -2.98
C SER A 186 -10.21 4.95 -2.85
N LEU A 187 -11.29 5.72 -2.95
CA LEU A 187 -11.24 7.17 -2.98
C LEU A 187 -11.77 7.75 -1.68
N VAL A 188 -11.07 8.76 -1.16
CA VAL A 188 -11.61 9.67 -0.15
C VAL A 188 -11.61 11.06 -0.76
N LEU A 189 -12.83 11.63 -0.86
CA LEU A 189 -13.04 12.94 -1.45
C LEU A 189 -13.65 13.89 -0.42
N MET A 190 -13.43 15.18 -0.62
CA MET A 190 -14.16 16.19 0.14
C MET A 190 -14.50 17.41 -0.72
N THR A 191 -15.62 18.01 -0.39
CA THR A 191 -15.92 19.41 -0.69
C THR A 191 -15.72 20.26 0.57
N LYS A 192 -16.10 21.52 0.53
CA LYS A 192 -16.01 22.39 1.74
C LYS A 192 -16.84 21.89 2.93
N ASP A 193 -17.90 21.08 2.69
CA ASP A 193 -18.91 20.70 3.70
C ASP A 193 -19.33 19.23 3.66
N THR A 194 -18.71 18.42 2.82
CA THR A 194 -19.05 17.00 2.64
C THR A 194 -17.80 16.14 2.60
N LEU A 195 -17.83 15.00 3.28
CA LEU A 195 -16.83 13.92 3.19
C LEU A 195 -17.44 12.74 2.42
N ILE A 196 -16.68 12.15 1.51
CA ILE A 196 -17.13 11.07 0.64
C ILE A 196 -16.09 9.96 0.64
N GLY A 197 -16.56 8.71 0.69
CA GLY A 197 -15.75 7.52 0.45
C GLY A 197 -16.34 6.71 -0.69
N LEU A 198 -15.50 6.20 -1.60
CA LEU A 198 -15.93 5.31 -2.68
C LEU A 198 -14.96 4.16 -2.81
N ARG A 199 -15.46 2.94 -2.80
CA ARG A 199 -14.69 1.72 -3.07
C ARG A 199 -15.05 1.17 -4.46
N ASP A 200 -14.07 0.73 -5.23
CA ASP A 200 -14.31 0.19 -6.59
C ASP A 200 -15.27 -1.01 -6.58
N PRO A 201 -15.94 -1.33 -7.72
CA PRO A 201 -16.95 -2.40 -7.78
C PRO A 201 -16.42 -3.80 -7.48
N HIS A 202 -15.11 -4.02 -7.61
CA HIS A 202 -14.46 -5.30 -7.26
C HIS A 202 -13.99 -5.33 -5.80
N GLY A 203 -13.95 -4.16 -5.11
CA GLY A 203 -13.43 -4.03 -3.76
C GLY A 203 -11.94 -4.35 -3.67
N ASN A 204 -11.17 -4.08 -4.73
CA ASN A 204 -9.78 -4.49 -4.83
C ASN A 204 -8.89 -3.89 -3.74
N ARG A 205 -9.11 -2.61 -3.40
CA ARG A 205 -8.45 -1.97 -2.26
C ARG A 205 -9.40 -1.82 -1.08
N PRO A 206 -8.91 -1.99 0.17
CA PRO A 206 -9.75 -1.86 1.35
C PRO A 206 -10.12 -0.41 1.61
N LEU A 207 -11.32 -0.21 2.15
CA LEU A 207 -11.80 1.05 2.70
C LEU A 207 -12.80 0.75 3.79
N CYS A 208 -12.68 1.40 4.95
CA CYS A 208 -13.53 1.14 6.10
C CYS A 208 -14.03 2.42 6.77
N LEU A 209 -15.16 2.28 7.47
CA LEU A 209 -15.88 3.33 8.17
C LEU A 209 -15.76 3.13 9.69
N GLY A 210 -15.41 4.18 10.39
CA GLY A 210 -15.36 4.26 11.84
C GLY A 210 -16.10 5.46 12.40
N LYS A 211 -16.21 5.53 13.73
CA LYS A 211 -16.84 6.64 14.46
C LYS A 211 -16.04 6.97 15.72
N LEU A 212 -15.80 8.27 15.95
CA LEU A 212 -15.24 8.81 17.18
C LEU A 212 -16.22 9.84 17.74
N ALA A 213 -16.88 9.54 18.87
CA ALA A 213 -18.03 10.30 19.35
C ALA A 213 -19.05 10.49 18.21
N ASP A 214 -19.32 11.73 17.77
CA ASP A 214 -20.23 12.02 16.66
C ASP A 214 -19.52 12.18 15.30
N ALA A 215 -18.18 12.19 15.28
CA ALA A 215 -17.40 12.27 14.05
C ALA A 215 -17.35 10.93 13.31
N TYR A 216 -17.53 10.97 11.98
CA TYR A 216 -17.32 9.84 11.08
C TYR A 216 -15.91 9.84 10.55
N ILE A 217 -15.36 8.65 10.36
CA ILE A 217 -13.98 8.47 9.88
C ILE A 217 -13.97 7.42 8.78
N ILE A 218 -13.25 7.71 7.71
CA ILE A 218 -12.98 6.79 6.59
C ILE A 218 -11.48 6.51 6.57
N SER A 219 -11.06 5.25 6.39
CA SER A 219 -9.64 4.89 6.34
C SER A 219 -9.42 3.69 5.44
N SER A 220 -8.21 3.60 4.85
CA SER A 220 -7.76 2.39 4.16
C SER A 220 -7.71 1.17 5.08
N GLU A 221 -7.36 1.35 6.35
CA GLU A 221 -7.23 0.26 7.33
C GLU A 221 -7.83 0.62 8.69
N SER A 222 -8.36 -0.40 9.37
CA SER A 222 -8.95 -0.25 10.69
C SER A 222 -7.93 0.06 11.82
N CYS A 223 -6.63 -0.19 11.61
CA CYS A 223 -5.58 0.16 12.57
C CYS A 223 -5.51 1.67 12.85
N ALA A 224 -5.90 2.51 11.89
CA ALA A 224 -5.96 3.96 12.07
C ALA A 224 -7.02 4.34 13.13
N PHE A 225 -8.13 3.60 13.22
CA PHE A 225 -9.17 3.86 14.22
C PHE A 225 -8.65 3.61 15.63
N SER A 226 -7.93 2.51 15.85
CA SER A 226 -7.34 2.21 17.16
C SER A 226 -6.38 3.31 17.63
N SER A 227 -5.61 3.89 16.68
CA SER A 227 -4.64 4.95 16.98
C SER A 227 -5.27 6.26 17.44
N ILE A 228 -6.52 6.55 17.03
CA ILE A 228 -7.27 7.76 17.39
C ILE A 228 -8.39 7.51 18.41
N GLY A 229 -8.52 6.27 18.91
CA GLY A 229 -9.60 5.88 19.83
C GLY A 229 -10.98 5.79 19.19
N ALA A 230 -11.06 5.66 17.86
CA ALA A 230 -12.32 5.50 17.15
C ALA A 230 -12.79 4.04 17.14
N ARG A 231 -14.11 3.86 17.06
CA ARG A 231 -14.72 2.53 16.93
C ARG A 231 -14.91 2.18 15.46
N PHE A 232 -14.48 0.99 15.04
CA PHE A 232 -14.81 0.40 13.74
C PHE A 232 -16.32 0.17 13.65
N ILE A 233 -16.94 0.59 12.53
CA ILE A 233 -18.35 0.32 12.23
C ILE A 233 -18.44 -0.85 11.28
N ARG A 234 -17.87 -0.72 10.06
CA ARG A 234 -17.88 -1.72 9.01
C ARG A 234 -16.88 -1.41 7.90
N ASP A 235 -16.58 -2.37 7.08
CA ASP A 235 -15.98 -2.13 5.78
C ASP A 235 -16.98 -1.43 4.86
N ILE A 236 -16.48 -0.60 3.94
CA ILE A 236 -17.27 -0.03 2.84
C ILE A 236 -17.40 -1.11 1.77
N ALA A 237 -18.61 -1.41 1.36
CA ALA A 237 -18.87 -2.50 0.43
C ALA A 237 -18.27 -2.20 -0.97
N PRO A 238 -17.90 -3.23 -1.74
CA PRO A 238 -17.53 -3.05 -3.14
C PRO A 238 -18.60 -2.30 -3.93
N GLY A 239 -18.20 -1.27 -4.66
CA GLY A 239 -19.09 -0.38 -5.40
C GLY A 239 -19.91 0.60 -4.56
N GLU A 240 -19.68 0.67 -3.24
CA GLU A 240 -20.40 1.60 -2.37
C GLU A 240 -19.71 2.97 -2.35
N LEU A 241 -20.52 4.02 -2.58
CA LEU A 241 -20.23 5.42 -2.31
C LEU A 241 -20.95 5.81 -1.03
N ILE A 242 -20.20 6.21 0.00
CA ILE A 242 -20.77 6.83 1.20
C ILE A 242 -20.56 8.34 1.14
N MET A 243 -21.56 9.10 1.54
CA MET A 243 -21.53 10.55 1.64
C MET A 243 -21.93 10.97 3.05
N ILE A 244 -21.14 11.84 3.63
CA ILE A 244 -21.31 12.31 5.01
C ILE A 244 -21.32 13.83 5.01
N ASP A 245 -22.41 14.41 5.43
CA ASP A 245 -22.64 15.84 5.54
C ASP A 245 -23.55 16.16 6.76
N ARG A 246 -24.12 17.37 6.80
CA ARG A 246 -25.01 17.79 7.89
C ARG A 246 -26.28 16.94 8.01
N GLU A 247 -26.71 16.31 6.93
CA GLU A 247 -27.88 15.41 6.92
C GLU A 247 -27.53 14.01 7.45
N GLY A 248 -26.24 13.72 7.64
CA GLY A 248 -25.74 12.45 8.14
C GLY A 248 -25.09 11.59 7.05
N LEU A 249 -25.00 10.28 7.34
CA LEU A 249 -24.38 9.30 6.44
C LEU A 249 -25.44 8.74 5.48
N ARG A 250 -25.14 8.78 4.19
CA ARG A 250 -25.95 8.21 3.09
C ARG A 250 -25.09 7.31 2.23
N SER A 251 -25.68 6.25 1.69
CA SER A 251 -24.99 5.31 0.79
C SER A 251 -25.65 5.30 -0.60
N PHE A 252 -24.81 5.21 -1.61
CA PHE A 252 -25.18 5.04 -3.01
C PHE A 252 -24.36 3.90 -3.59
N TYR A 253 -24.78 3.28 -4.69
CA TYR A 253 -24.11 2.09 -5.18
C TYR A 253 -23.90 2.15 -6.70
N LEU A 254 -22.72 1.73 -7.12
CA LEU A 254 -22.41 1.38 -8.50
C LEU A 254 -23.09 0.04 -8.87
N PRO A 255 -23.29 -0.24 -10.16
CA PRO A 255 -23.63 -1.58 -10.60
C PRO A 255 -22.63 -2.60 -10.04
N LYS A 256 -23.14 -3.72 -9.53
CA LYS A 256 -22.27 -4.77 -8.98
C LYS A 256 -21.34 -5.33 -10.05
N ALA A 257 -20.06 -5.50 -9.72
CA ALA A 257 -19.15 -6.28 -10.52
C ALA A 257 -19.62 -7.76 -10.61
N LYS A 258 -19.14 -8.47 -11.64
CA LYS A 258 -19.43 -9.90 -11.78
C LYS A 258 -18.86 -10.73 -10.63
N ALA A 259 -17.74 -10.30 -10.06
CA ALA A 259 -17.09 -10.91 -8.90
C ALA A 259 -16.36 -9.83 -8.08
N GLU A 260 -16.42 -9.94 -6.77
CA GLU A 260 -15.54 -9.21 -5.86
C GLU A 260 -14.12 -9.79 -5.97
N ALA A 261 -13.10 -8.96 -5.77
CA ALA A 261 -11.71 -9.37 -5.96
C ALA A 261 -10.74 -8.52 -5.11
N LEU A 262 -10.86 -8.63 -3.79
CA LEU A 262 -9.93 -7.99 -2.86
C LEU A 262 -8.50 -8.49 -3.14
N CYS A 263 -7.53 -7.57 -3.17
CA CYS A 263 -6.13 -7.90 -3.36
C CYS A 263 -5.61 -8.78 -2.21
N VAL A 264 -5.15 -9.98 -2.52
CA VAL A 264 -4.64 -10.91 -1.50
C VAL A 264 -3.39 -10.41 -0.79
N PHE A 265 -2.61 -9.52 -1.41
CA PHE A 265 -1.44 -8.91 -0.81
C PHE A 265 -1.77 -8.02 0.40
N GLU A 266 -2.99 -7.56 0.54
CA GLU A 266 -3.42 -6.88 1.77
C GLU A 266 -3.25 -7.80 3.00
N TYR A 267 -3.54 -9.10 2.87
CA TYR A 267 -3.30 -10.06 3.94
C TYR A 267 -1.85 -10.53 4.02
N ILE A 268 -1.17 -10.72 2.89
CA ILE A 268 0.20 -11.24 2.86
C ILE A 268 1.19 -10.21 3.41
N TYR A 269 1.11 -8.95 2.92
CA TYR A 269 2.16 -7.96 3.12
C TYR A 269 1.67 -6.58 3.58
N PHE A 270 0.73 -5.92 2.83
CA PHE A 270 0.49 -4.50 2.99
C PHE A 270 -0.11 -4.11 4.34
N ALA A 271 -1.22 -4.75 4.74
CA ALA A 271 -1.93 -4.32 5.91
C ALA A 271 -1.16 -4.62 7.21
N ARG A 272 -1.32 -3.75 8.20
CA ARG A 272 -0.79 -3.99 9.53
C ARG A 272 -1.45 -5.21 10.17
N PRO A 273 -0.70 -6.00 10.97
CA PRO A 273 -1.24 -7.20 11.62
C PRO A 273 -2.47 -6.93 12.52
N ASP A 274 -2.58 -5.74 13.09
CA ASP A 274 -3.70 -5.32 13.94
C ASP A 274 -4.94 -4.83 13.16
N SER A 275 -4.88 -4.80 11.83
CA SER A 275 -6.01 -4.46 10.97
C SER A 275 -6.98 -5.62 10.76
N ASN A 276 -8.28 -5.27 10.57
CA ASN A 276 -9.30 -6.16 10.04
C ASN A 276 -9.74 -5.65 8.66
N ILE A 277 -9.82 -6.54 7.68
CA ILE A 277 -10.24 -6.25 6.31
C ILE A 277 -11.29 -7.28 5.92
N ASP A 278 -12.46 -6.82 5.46
CA ASP A 278 -13.61 -7.65 5.06
C ASP A 278 -13.91 -8.78 6.09
N GLY A 279 -13.81 -8.42 7.38
CA GLY A 279 -14.08 -9.30 8.52
C GLY A 279 -12.96 -10.29 8.87
N ILE A 280 -11.81 -10.24 8.22
CA ILE A 280 -10.65 -11.10 8.49
C ILE A 280 -9.55 -10.29 9.19
N ASN A 281 -9.09 -10.76 10.36
CA ASN A 281 -7.94 -10.16 11.04
C ASN A 281 -6.63 -10.58 10.38
N VAL A 282 -5.78 -9.60 10.05
CA VAL A 282 -4.53 -9.82 9.31
C VAL A 282 -3.52 -10.67 10.09
N HIS A 283 -3.36 -10.45 11.40
CA HIS A 283 -2.46 -11.27 12.22
C HIS A 283 -2.88 -12.74 12.23
N LEU A 284 -4.17 -13.01 12.45
CA LEU A 284 -4.70 -14.37 12.50
C LEU A 284 -4.62 -15.06 11.14
N SER A 285 -4.84 -14.31 10.03
CA SER A 285 -4.69 -14.83 8.67
C SER A 285 -3.25 -15.23 8.37
N ARG A 286 -2.26 -14.39 8.73
CA ARG A 286 -0.84 -14.71 8.58
C ARG A 286 -0.41 -15.91 9.44
N LYS A 287 -0.93 -16.04 10.65
CA LYS A 287 -0.72 -17.26 11.44
C LYS A 287 -1.29 -18.50 10.76
N ALA A 288 -2.48 -18.39 10.16
CA ALA A 288 -3.08 -19.50 9.41
C ALA A 288 -2.27 -19.86 8.15
N MET A 289 -1.73 -18.85 7.42
CA MET A 289 -0.78 -19.08 6.32
C MET A 289 0.45 -19.85 6.80
N GLY A 290 1.01 -19.50 7.95
CA GLY A 290 2.14 -20.20 8.56
C GLY A 290 1.83 -21.67 8.87
N ARG A 291 0.62 -21.95 9.40
CA ARG A 291 0.19 -23.34 9.67
C ARG A 291 0.04 -24.16 8.38
N GLU A 292 -0.49 -23.56 7.31
CA GLU A 292 -0.58 -24.23 6.00
C GLU A 292 0.80 -24.43 5.37
N LEU A 293 1.70 -23.45 5.49
CA LEU A 293 3.08 -23.55 4.99
C LEU A 293 3.86 -24.65 5.70
N ALA A 294 3.69 -24.80 7.03
CA ALA A 294 4.32 -25.86 7.80
C ALA A 294 3.95 -27.28 7.33
N LYS A 295 2.74 -27.48 6.81
CA LYS A 295 2.30 -28.78 6.25
C LYS A 295 3.01 -29.11 4.92
N GLN A 296 3.57 -28.11 4.25
CA GLN A 296 4.26 -28.28 2.96
C GLN A 296 5.79 -28.41 3.15
N PHE A 297 6.30 -28.04 4.30
CA PHE A 297 7.70 -28.19 4.64
C PHE A 297 8.02 -29.64 5.03
N THR A 298 8.95 -30.26 4.32
CA THR A 298 9.34 -31.67 4.52
C THR A 298 10.72 -31.82 5.15
N GLY A 299 11.42 -30.69 5.41
CA GLY A 299 12.78 -30.70 5.98
C GLY A 299 12.79 -30.95 7.48
N LYS A 300 14.01 -31.11 8.03
CA LYS A 300 14.26 -31.13 9.46
C LYS A 300 14.92 -29.83 9.87
N ALA A 301 14.43 -29.20 10.93
CA ALA A 301 15.01 -27.95 11.44
C ALA A 301 14.99 -27.90 12.96
N ASP A 302 15.85 -27.06 13.51
CA ASP A 302 16.05 -26.91 14.95
C ASP A 302 15.40 -25.63 15.48
N VAL A 303 15.17 -24.64 14.60
CA VAL A 303 14.57 -23.35 14.95
C VAL A 303 13.85 -22.73 13.76
N VAL A 304 12.75 -22.02 14.02
CA VAL A 304 12.01 -21.17 13.07
C VAL A 304 12.26 -19.71 13.44
N ILE A 305 12.70 -18.93 12.47
CA ILE A 305 12.92 -17.49 12.64
C ILE A 305 12.15 -16.69 11.59
N PRO A 306 11.64 -15.49 11.89
CA PRO A 306 11.04 -14.60 10.91
C PRO A 306 12.07 -13.70 10.23
N VAL A 307 11.80 -13.31 8.98
CA VAL A 307 12.29 -12.02 8.47
C VAL A 307 11.45 -10.91 9.12
N PRO A 308 12.04 -10.01 9.89
CA PRO A 308 11.27 -8.94 10.52
C PRO A 308 10.89 -7.86 9.50
N ASP A 309 9.69 -7.22 9.57
CA ASP A 309 8.65 -7.45 10.58
C ASP A 309 7.51 -8.34 10.06
N THR A 310 7.37 -8.48 8.73
CA THR A 310 6.24 -9.13 8.04
C THR A 310 6.13 -10.62 8.30
N GLY A 311 7.26 -11.33 8.37
CA GLY A 311 7.31 -12.77 8.62
C GLY A 311 6.91 -13.22 10.03
N ARG A 312 6.80 -12.31 11.02
CA ARG A 312 6.59 -12.69 12.44
C ARG A 312 5.34 -13.51 12.68
N SER A 313 4.20 -13.02 12.22
CA SER A 313 2.90 -13.71 12.44
C SER A 313 2.87 -15.08 11.79
N THR A 314 3.42 -15.18 10.58
CA THR A 314 3.52 -16.43 9.82
C THR A 314 4.47 -17.42 10.51
N ALA A 315 5.64 -16.97 11.00
CA ALA A 315 6.60 -17.82 11.70
C ALA A 315 6.03 -18.40 12.99
N ILE A 316 5.23 -17.62 13.73
CA ILE A 316 4.50 -18.13 14.90
C ILE A 316 3.54 -19.26 14.51
N GLY A 317 2.73 -19.06 13.46
CA GLY A 317 1.80 -20.08 12.98
C GLY A 317 2.50 -21.33 12.43
N PHE A 318 3.64 -21.15 11.77
CA PHE A 318 4.48 -22.24 11.28
C PHE A 318 5.04 -23.07 12.45
N ALA A 319 5.62 -22.42 13.46
CA ALA A 319 6.16 -23.08 14.65
C ALA A 319 5.07 -23.84 15.42
N GLU A 320 3.89 -23.23 15.63
CA GLU A 320 2.73 -23.89 16.27
C GLU A 320 2.31 -25.20 15.54
N SER A 321 2.41 -25.24 14.21
CA SER A 321 1.95 -26.37 13.40
C SER A 321 3.05 -27.42 13.22
N SER A 322 4.31 -27.02 13.07
CA SER A 322 5.44 -27.92 12.85
C SER A 322 6.01 -28.52 14.14
N GLY A 323 5.76 -27.89 15.30
CA GLY A 323 6.40 -28.22 16.56
C GLY A 323 7.87 -27.79 16.66
N ILE A 324 8.41 -27.11 15.63
CA ILE A 324 9.78 -26.57 15.65
C ILE A 324 9.79 -25.27 16.49
N PRO A 325 10.71 -25.10 17.46
CA PRO A 325 10.77 -23.91 18.29
C PRO A 325 10.90 -22.61 17.49
N TYR A 326 10.11 -21.58 17.86
CA TYR A 326 10.24 -20.22 17.34
C TYR A 326 11.26 -19.44 18.14
N ASP A 327 12.11 -18.66 17.47
CA ASP A 327 13.02 -17.71 18.12
C ASP A 327 13.28 -16.49 17.21
N ILE A 328 13.96 -15.47 17.76
CA ILE A 328 14.36 -14.26 17.07
C ILE A 328 15.80 -14.42 16.58
N GLY A 329 15.98 -14.90 15.35
CA GLY A 329 17.32 -15.06 14.74
C GLY A 329 17.80 -13.83 13.97
N LEU A 330 16.91 -12.89 13.66
CA LEU A 330 17.21 -11.63 12.98
C LEU A 330 16.56 -10.45 13.71
N ILE A 331 17.33 -9.40 13.96
CA ILE A 331 16.85 -8.15 14.56
C ILE A 331 16.94 -7.03 13.53
N LYS A 332 15.83 -6.34 13.31
CA LYS A 332 15.78 -5.13 12.49
C LYS A 332 16.20 -3.92 13.32
N ASN A 333 17.15 -3.13 12.82
CA ASN A 333 17.52 -1.87 13.47
C ASN A 333 16.40 -0.82 13.24
N PRO A 334 15.69 -0.39 14.31
CA PRO A 334 14.55 0.51 14.18
C PRO A 334 14.94 1.96 13.84
N TYR A 335 16.23 2.32 14.05
CA TYR A 335 16.72 3.68 13.82
C TYR A 335 17.21 3.93 12.39
N ILE A 336 17.27 2.89 11.56
CA ILE A 336 17.69 3.01 10.17
C ILE A 336 16.44 3.11 9.28
N GLY A 337 16.10 4.36 8.91
CA GLY A 337 15.06 4.64 7.93
C GLY A 337 15.53 4.40 6.48
N ARG A 338 14.61 4.55 5.51
CA ARG A 338 14.93 4.47 4.06
C ARG A 338 15.85 5.60 3.57
N THR A 339 16.07 6.63 4.37
CA THR A 339 16.86 7.84 4.05
C THR A 339 18.34 7.74 4.39
N PHE A 340 18.88 6.55 4.66
CA PHE A 340 20.30 6.41 4.95
C PHE A 340 21.14 6.69 3.69
N ILE A 341 21.94 7.77 3.72
CA ILE A 341 22.83 8.19 2.63
C ILE A 341 23.99 7.18 2.55
N GLN A 342 24.11 6.46 1.44
CA GLN A 342 25.23 5.56 1.19
C GLN A 342 26.36 6.26 0.46
N PRO A 343 27.60 6.22 0.96
CA PRO A 343 28.71 6.97 0.38
C PRO A 343 29.29 6.43 -0.95
N GLN A 344 29.06 5.16 -1.34
CA GLN A 344 29.55 4.61 -2.64
C GLN A 344 28.88 3.28 -3.04
N GLN A 345 28.98 2.95 -4.35
CA GLN A 345 28.39 1.77 -5.00
C GLN A 345 28.87 0.41 -4.45
N ASN A 346 30.06 0.33 -3.85
CA ASN A 346 30.62 -0.89 -3.24
C ASN A 346 30.02 -1.26 -1.87
N MET A 347 29.08 -0.45 -1.33
CA MET A 347 28.47 -0.65 -0.01
C MET A 347 27.06 -1.25 -0.06
N ARG A 348 26.62 -1.76 -1.21
CA ARG A 348 25.29 -2.41 -1.34
C ARG A 348 25.09 -3.63 -0.43
N ASP A 349 26.17 -4.35 -0.14
CA ASP A 349 26.12 -5.50 0.78
C ASP A 349 26.07 -5.05 2.25
N LEU A 350 26.63 -3.88 2.59
CA LEU A 350 26.47 -3.28 3.91
C LEU A 350 25.00 -2.90 4.22
N GLY A 351 24.21 -2.57 3.21
CA GLY A 351 22.83 -2.10 3.41
C GLY A 351 21.89 -3.10 4.09
N VAL A 352 22.05 -4.41 3.82
CA VAL A 352 21.28 -5.44 4.52
C VAL A 352 21.82 -5.64 5.93
N ARG A 353 23.16 -5.68 6.12
CA ARG A 353 23.81 -5.81 7.43
C ARG A 353 23.49 -4.66 8.38
N ILE A 354 23.37 -3.44 7.86
CA ILE A 354 22.98 -2.27 8.67
C ILE A 354 21.52 -2.38 9.13
N LYS A 355 20.64 -2.96 8.29
CA LYS A 355 19.21 -3.08 8.60
C LYS A 355 18.85 -4.31 9.42
N LEU A 356 19.55 -5.44 9.18
CA LEU A 356 19.26 -6.73 9.80
C LEU A 356 20.51 -7.30 10.43
N ASN A 357 20.44 -7.57 11.73
CA ASN A 357 21.54 -8.15 12.51
C ASN A 357 21.16 -9.57 12.93
N PRO A 358 22.01 -10.58 12.65
CA PRO A 358 21.79 -11.94 13.11
C PRO A 358 22.11 -12.08 14.60
N VAL A 359 21.39 -12.97 15.28
CA VAL A 359 21.65 -13.39 16.66
C VAL A 359 22.40 -14.71 16.61
N GLU A 360 23.74 -14.66 16.68
CA GLU A 360 24.61 -15.83 16.48
C GLU A 360 24.27 -16.98 17.45
N GLU A 361 23.95 -16.69 18.71
CA GLU A 361 23.61 -17.68 19.74
C GLU A 361 22.35 -18.49 19.39
N VAL A 362 21.46 -17.92 18.61
CA VAL A 362 20.24 -18.59 18.11
C VAL A 362 20.54 -19.44 16.89
N LEU A 363 21.51 -19.04 16.06
CA LEU A 363 21.75 -19.57 14.72
C LEU A 363 22.84 -20.62 14.65
N LYS A 364 23.90 -20.48 15.49
CA LYS A 364 25.10 -21.28 15.42
C LYS A 364 24.81 -22.78 15.52
N ASP A 365 25.33 -23.54 14.56
CA ASP A 365 25.20 -24.99 14.41
C ASP A 365 23.77 -25.51 14.27
N LYS A 366 22.80 -24.62 13.99
CA LYS A 366 21.37 -24.94 13.81
C LYS A 366 20.99 -25.08 12.35
N ARG A 367 20.01 -25.97 12.10
CA ARG A 367 19.22 -25.98 10.88
C ARG A 367 18.07 -24.99 11.07
N VAL A 368 18.05 -23.93 10.28
CA VAL A 368 17.17 -22.77 10.45
C VAL A 368 16.09 -22.79 9.38
N VAL A 369 14.82 -22.73 9.78
CA VAL A 369 13.74 -22.32 8.88
C VAL A 369 13.58 -20.81 9.01
N ILE A 370 13.78 -20.09 7.91
CA ILE A 370 13.50 -18.66 7.82
C ILE A 370 12.17 -18.44 7.09
N ILE A 371 11.30 -17.64 7.68
CA ILE A 371 9.98 -17.32 7.13
C ILE A 371 9.98 -15.88 6.59
N ASP A 372 9.69 -15.73 5.30
CA ASP A 372 9.45 -14.44 4.65
C ASP A 372 8.06 -14.39 4.00
N ASP A 373 7.61 -13.19 3.63
CA ASP A 373 6.33 -13.01 2.98
C ASP A 373 6.39 -13.34 1.48
N THR A 374 7.40 -12.84 0.76
CA THR A 374 7.53 -12.96 -0.70
C THR A 374 8.97 -13.00 -1.18
N ILE A 375 9.19 -13.52 -2.38
CA ILE A 375 10.42 -13.34 -3.16
C ILE A 375 10.03 -12.74 -4.52
N VAL A 376 10.52 -11.53 -4.82
CA VAL A 376 10.27 -10.84 -6.11
C VAL A 376 11.48 -11.01 -7.05
N ARG A 377 12.65 -10.50 -6.67
CA ARG A 377 13.89 -10.54 -7.46
C ARG A 377 14.90 -11.57 -6.91
N GLY A 378 14.77 -12.03 -5.68
CA GLY A 378 15.66 -12.98 -4.99
C GLY A 378 16.96 -12.39 -4.46
N THR A 379 17.24 -11.11 -4.70
CA THR A 379 18.50 -10.45 -4.30
C THR A 379 18.60 -10.26 -2.79
N THR A 380 17.53 -9.84 -2.14
CA THR A 380 17.46 -9.65 -0.67
C THR A 380 17.49 -11.00 0.05
N SER A 381 16.72 -11.98 -0.44
CA SER A 381 16.69 -13.33 0.15
C SER A 381 18.06 -13.99 0.13
N GLY A 382 18.79 -13.89 -0.99
CA GLY A 382 20.17 -14.41 -1.08
C GLY A 382 21.14 -13.75 -0.10
N LYS A 383 21.01 -12.42 0.12
CA LYS A 383 21.83 -11.69 1.10
C LYS A 383 21.50 -12.10 2.53
N ILE A 384 20.22 -12.29 2.85
CA ILE A 384 19.77 -12.76 4.18
C ILE A 384 20.31 -14.17 4.46
N ILE A 385 20.19 -15.09 3.49
CA ILE A 385 20.70 -16.45 3.65
C ILE A 385 22.22 -16.46 3.88
N ARG A 386 22.97 -15.66 3.13
CA ARG A 386 24.42 -15.51 3.35
C ARG A 386 24.72 -14.99 4.75
N LEU A 387 23.98 -13.98 5.21
CA LEU A 387 24.13 -13.40 6.55
C LEU A 387 23.91 -14.45 7.66
N LEU A 388 22.90 -15.33 7.52
CA LEU A 388 22.64 -16.41 8.45
C LEU A 388 23.75 -17.47 8.45
N ARG A 389 24.32 -17.80 7.28
CA ARG A 389 25.44 -18.73 7.17
C ARG A 389 26.70 -18.17 7.82
N GLU A 390 27.00 -16.88 7.61
CA GLU A 390 28.12 -16.19 8.26
C GLU A 390 27.98 -16.16 9.78
N ALA A 391 26.73 -16.12 10.30
CA ALA A 391 26.42 -16.25 11.72
C ALA A 391 26.44 -17.70 12.24
N GLY A 392 26.90 -18.66 11.41
CA GLY A 392 27.10 -20.05 11.81
C GLY A 392 25.92 -20.99 11.64
N ALA A 393 24.86 -20.60 10.92
CA ALA A 393 23.77 -21.53 10.60
C ALA A 393 24.27 -22.71 9.75
N LYS A 394 23.93 -23.94 10.18
CA LYS A 394 24.35 -25.18 9.52
C LYS A 394 23.60 -25.42 8.21
N GLU A 395 22.30 -25.23 8.23
CA GLU A 395 21.39 -25.30 7.10
C GLU A 395 20.40 -24.12 7.16
N VAL A 396 19.99 -23.60 6.00
CA VAL A 396 19.02 -22.51 5.91
C VAL A 396 17.92 -22.90 4.92
N HIS A 397 16.73 -23.14 5.45
CA HIS A 397 15.52 -23.50 4.71
C HIS A 397 14.63 -22.27 4.57
N MET A 398 14.43 -21.80 3.33
CA MET A 398 13.58 -20.65 3.05
C MET A 398 12.13 -21.10 2.87
N CYS A 399 11.23 -20.52 3.65
CA CYS A 399 9.78 -20.73 3.53
C CYS A 399 9.08 -19.40 3.29
N VAL A 400 8.28 -19.33 2.22
CA VAL A 400 7.62 -18.11 1.74
C VAL A 400 6.12 -18.23 1.92
N SER A 401 5.50 -17.26 2.59
CA SER A 401 4.06 -17.32 2.91
C SER A 401 3.12 -16.92 1.77
N ALA A 402 3.68 -16.64 0.59
CA ALA A 402 2.94 -16.44 -0.65
C ALA A 402 3.29 -17.49 -1.69
N PRO A 403 2.46 -17.72 -2.71
CA PRO A 403 2.85 -18.41 -3.94
C PRO A 403 3.92 -17.64 -4.72
N PRO A 404 4.63 -18.27 -5.67
CA PRO A 404 5.57 -17.57 -6.56
C PRO A 404 4.87 -16.45 -7.34
N ILE A 405 5.48 -15.25 -7.38
CA ILE A 405 4.98 -14.11 -8.15
C ILE A 405 5.46 -14.27 -9.60
N THR A 406 4.54 -14.64 -10.49
CA THR A 406 4.84 -14.97 -11.90
C THR A 406 4.34 -13.94 -12.90
N HIS A 407 3.41 -13.08 -12.50
CA HIS A 407 2.75 -12.07 -13.33
C HIS A 407 2.82 -10.68 -12.72
N PRO A 408 2.92 -9.62 -13.55
CA PRO A 408 2.93 -8.24 -13.07
C PRO A 408 1.58 -7.85 -12.44
N CYS A 409 1.59 -6.83 -11.61
CA CYS A 409 0.39 -6.21 -11.07
C CYS A 409 0.06 -4.93 -11.84
N TYR A 410 -1.24 -4.75 -12.19
CA TYR A 410 -1.75 -3.53 -12.83
C TYR A 410 -2.69 -2.72 -11.90
N TYR A 411 -2.89 -3.18 -10.66
CA TYR A 411 -3.88 -2.63 -9.73
C TYR A 411 -3.23 -1.92 -8.53
N GLY A 412 -1.97 -1.46 -8.66
CA GLY A 412 -1.32 -0.61 -7.67
C GLY A 412 -0.32 -1.31 -6.76
N ILE A 413 0.34 -2.38 -7.23
CA ILE A 413 1.60 -2.89 -6.66
C ILE A 413 2.71 -2.60 -7.68
N ASP A 414 3.84 -2.05 -7.23
CA ASP A 414 4.97 -1.74 -8.13
C ASP A 414 5.77 -3.01 -8.50
N THR A 415 5.10 -3.90 -9.22
CA THR A 415 5.67 -5.09 -9.85
C THR A 415 5.24 -5.16 -11.31
N SER A 416 5.24 -3.99 -11.98
CA SER A 416 4.71 -3.81 -13.33
C SER A 416 5.57 -4.45 -14.44
N VAL A 417 6.84 -4.74 -14.16
CA VAL A 417 7.78 -5.28 -15.15
C VAL A 417 8.00 -6.77 -14.95
N ARG A 418 7.45 -7.60 -15.84
CA ARG A 418 7.53 -9.07 -15.77
C ARG A 418 8.97 -9.60 -15.68
N LYS A 419 9.92 -8.95 -16.35
CA LYS A 419 11.35 -9.36 -16.36
C LYS A 419 12.03 -9.26 -15.00
N GLU A 420 11.47 -8.47 -14.08
CA GLU A 420 11.98 -8.31 -12.71
C GLU A 420 11.49 -9.41 -11.76
N LEU A 421 10.47 -10.17 -12.16
CA LEU A 421 9.90 -11.26 -11.37
C LEU A 421 10.71 -12.53 -11.60
N ILE A 422 11.51 -12.94 -10.61
CA ILE A 422 12.39 -14.11 -10.75
C ILE A 422 11.59 -15.37 -11.08
N ALA A 423 10.40 -15.55 -10.48
CA ALA A 423 9.54 -16.70 -10.72
C ALA A 423 8.79 -16.66 -12.07
N SER A 424 8.90 -15.56 -12.85
CA SER A 424 8.36 -15.50 -14.20
C SER A 424 9.20 -16.28 -15.22
N ALA A 425 10.49 -16.52 -14.92
CA ALA A 425 11.47 -17.11 -15.83
C ALA A 425 12.20 -18.32 -15.22
N HIS A 426 12.15 -18.52 -13.92
CA HIS A 426 12.90 -19.55 -13.21
C HIS A 426 11.98 -20.48 -12.40
N SER A 427 12.30 -21.77 -12.39
CA SER A 427 11.69 -22.75 -11.52
C SER A 427 12.04 -22.54 -10.04
N VAL A 428 11.28 -23.11 -9.14
CA VAL A 428 11.54 -23.05 -7.68
C VAL A 428 12.94 -23.57 -7.35
N GLU A 429 13.41 -24.60 -8.04
CA GLU A 429 14.74 -25.18 -7.83
C GLU A 429 15.86 -24.24 -8.31
N GLU A 430 15.68 -23.55 -9.43
CA GLU A 430 16.63 -22.54 -9.91
C GLU A 430 16.67 -21.34 -8.97
N ILE A 431 15.50 -20.89 -8.46
CA ILE A 431 15.44 -19.81 -7.46
C ILE A 431 16.14 -20.24 -6.17
N ARG A 432 15.91 -21.47 -5.68
CA ARG A 432 16.61 -22.03 -4.52
C ARG A 432 18.13 -21.96 -4.69
N ASN A 433 18.62 -22.38 -5.86
CA ASN A 433 20.05 -22.36 -6.18
C ASN A 433 20.58 -20.91 -6.24
N TYR A 434 19.83 -20.00 -6.84
CA TYR A 434 20.20 -18.59 -6.95
C TYR A 434 20.33 -17.90 -5.58
N ILE A 435 19.38 -18.13 -4.66
CA ILE A 435 19.41 -17.58 -3.30
C ILE A 435 20.33 -18.36 -2.37
N GLN A 436 20.85 -19.53 -2.79
CA GLN A 436 21.75 -20.42 -2.04
C GLN A 436 21.13 -21.01 -0.76
N ALA A 437 19.80 -21.30 -0.81
CA ALA A 437 19.12 -22.00 0.27
C ALA A 437 19.28 -23.52 0.18
N ASP A 438 19.22 -24.23 1.32
CA ASP A 438 19.22 -25.70 1.35
C ASP A 438 17.88 -26.26 0.86
N SER A 439 16.77 -25.56 1.14
CA SER A 439 15.47 -25.78 0.53
C SER A 439 14.67 -24.50 0.37
N LEU A 440 13.72 -24.49 -0.58
CA LEU A 440 12.79 -23.39 -0.80
C LEU A 440 11.38 -23.95 -0.89
N THR A 441 10.48 -23.46 -0.04
CA THR A 441 9.08 -23.87 0.02
C THR A 441 8.20 -22.64 -0.07
N TYR A 442 7.30 -22.58 -1.05
CA TYR A 442 6.27 -21.56 -1.19
C TYR A 442 4.92 -22.09 -0.69
N LEU A 443 4.11 -21.23 -0.09
CA LEU A 443 2.72 -21.53 0.18
C LEU A 443 1.97 -21.68 -1.17
N THR A 444 1.21 -22.76 -1.34
CA THR A 444 0.39 -22.96 -2.56
C THR A 444 -0.84 -22.06 -2.55
N ILE A 445 -1.43 -21.80 -3.74
CA ILE A 445 -2.68 -21.03 -3.87
C ILE A 445 -3.79 -21.68 -3.05
N GLU A 446 -3.92 -23.02 -3.08
CA GLU A 446 -4.91 -23.78 -2.29
C GLU A 446 -4.64 -23.64 -0.78
N GLY A 447 -3.36 -23.62 -0.36
CA GLY A 447 -2.95 -23.36 1.02
C GLY A 447 -3.36 -21.98 1.48
N LEU A 448 -3.20 -20.99 0.61
CA LEU A 448 -3.59 -19.60 0.86
C LEU A 448 -5.12 -19.47 1.02
N TYR A 449 -5.91 -20.11 0.14
CA TYR A 449 -7.38 -20.16 0.29
C TYR A 449 -7.82 -20.86 1.58
N ARG A 450 -7.17 -21.97 1.95
CA ARG A 450 -7.47 -22.66 3.23
C ARG A 450 -7.13 -21.79 4.45
N ALA A 451 -6.08 -21.00 4.36
CA ALA A 451 -5.67 -20.10 5.44
C ALA A 451 -6.64 -18.93 5.61
N LEU A 452 -7.01 -18.26 4.52
CA LEU A 452 -7.84 -17.06 4.53
C LEU A 452 -9.32 -17.34 4.71
N LYS A 453 -9.81 -18.44 4.13
CA LYS A 453 -11.25 -18.80 4.11
C LYS A 453 -12.11 -17.58 3.69
N PRO A 454 -11.79 -16.94 2.58
CA PRO A 454 -12.48 -15.72 2.17
C PRO A 454 -13.93 -16.02 1.87
N LYS A 455 -14.82 -15.04 2.13
CA LYS A 455 -16.24 -15.15 1.80
C LYS A 455 -16.47 -15.01 0.30
N GLU A 456 -15.64 -14.16 -0.34
CA GLU A 456 -15.72 -13.82 -1.75
C GLU A 456 -14.41 -14.15 -2.46
N GLN A 457 -14.36 -13.99 -3.77
CA GLN A 457 -13.14 -14.22 -4.55
C GLN A 457 -12.06 -13.20 -4.22
N LEU A 458 -10.79 -13.63 -4.20
CA LEU A 458 -9.63 -12.76 -4.03
C LEU A 458 -8.95 -12.52 -5.39
N CYS A 459 -8.38 -11.33 -5.56
CA CYS A 459 -7.46 -11.07 -6.66
C CYS A 459 -6.13 -11.79 -6.38
N MET A 460 -5.77 -12.75 -7.22
CA MET A 460 -4.53 -13.51 -7.20
C MET A 460 -3.76 -13.44 -8.53
N ALA A 461 -4.07 -12.43 -9.35
CA ALA A 461 -3.54 -12.29 -10.71
C ALA A 461 -1.99 -12.32 -10.76
N CYS A 462 -1.30 -11.80 -9.74
CA CYS A 462 0.15 -11.86 -9.64
C CYS A 462 0.71 -13.29 -9.52
N PHE A 463 -0.10 -14.28 -9.13
CA PHE A 463 0.30 -15.68 -9.01
C PHE A 463 -0.15 -16.54 -10.19
N ASN A 464 -1.37 -16.33 -10.72
CA ASN A 464 -2.01 -17.18 -11.71
C ASN A 464 -2.28 -16.52 -13.08
N GLY A 465 -2.15 -15.19 -13.19
CA GLY A 465 -2.45 -14.44 -14.41
C GLY A 465 -3.92 -14.17 -14.67
N ASP A 466 -4.83 -14.56 -13.74
CA ASP A 466 -6.26 -14.33 -13.89
C ASP A 466 -6.64 -12.95 -13.36
N TYR A 467 -6.67 -11.97 -14.27
CA TYR A 467 -6.98 -10.57 -13.93
C TYR A 467 -8.49 -10.35 -13.85
N PRO A 468 -9.03 -9.94 -12.67
CA PRO A 468 -10.47 -9.73 -12.50
C PRO A 468 -10.99 -8.51 -13.31
N ILE A 469 -10.14 -7.56 -13.61
CA ILE A 469 -10.42 -6.38 -14.43
C ILE A 469 -9.58 -6.50 -15.71
N PRO A 470 -10.17 -6.37 -16.91
CA PRO A 470 -9.41 -6.43 -18.15
C PRO A 470 -8.26 -5.41 -18.16
N VAL A 471 -7.07 -5.87 -18.46
CA VAL A 471 -5.87 -5.04 -18.58
C VAL A 471 -5.57 -4.77 -20.05
N PRO A 472 -5.15 -3.56 -20.44
CA PRO A 472 -4.60 -3.33 -21.76
C PRO A 472 -3.33 -4.18 -21.89
N GLY A 473 -3.14 -4.85 -23.05
CA GLY A 473 -2.02 -5.79 -23.25
C GLY A 473 -0.67 -5.27 -22.71
N GLU A 474 0.41 -6.04 -22.80
CA GLU A 474 1.71 -5.92 -22.07
C GLU A 474 2.39 -4.50 -21.96
N LYS A 475 1.71 -3.42 -22.28
CA LYS A 475 2.22 -2.04 -22.33
C LYS A 475 1.96 -1.18 -21.07
N GLY A 476 1.60 -1.77 -19.93
CA GLY A 476 1.47 -1.00 -18.69
C GLY A 476 2.85 -0.53 -18.21
N ASN A 477 3.16 0.76 -18.37
CA ASN A 477 4.37 1.41 -17.87
C ASN A 477 4.00 2.43 -16.79
N LYS A 478 4.74 2.45 -15.66
CA LYS A 478 4.58 3.43 -14.56
C LYS A 478 4.62 4.89 -15.05
N TYR A 479 5.37 5.16 -16.10
CA TYR A 479 5.60 6.51 -16.65
C TYR A 479 4.75 6.83 -17.89
N GLN A 480 3.77 5.99 -18.21
CA GLN A 480 2.96 6.15 -19.41
C GLN A 480 2.30 7.53 -19.56
N LEU A 481 1.96 8.21 -18.47
CA LEU A 481 1.38 9.57 -18.48
C LEU A 481 2.42 10.70 -18.57
N GLU A 482 3.71 10.38 -18.66
CA GLU A 482 4.82 11.33 -18.79
C GLU A 482 5.36 11.41 -20.22
N GLU A 483 5.05 10.43 -21.07
CA GLU A 483 5.56 10.31 -22.43
C GLU A 483 4.68 11.04 -23.48
N GLY A 484 3.67 11.82 -23.02
CA GLY A 484 2.69 12.53 -23.83
C GLY A 484 2.92 14.04 -23.96
#